data_c49e31be87353bfe6ae6bb32d620b8c7
#
_entry.id   c49e31be87353bfe6ae6bb32d620b8c7
#
_cell.length_a   1.000
_cell.length_b   1.000
_cell.length_c   1.000
_cell.angle_alpha   90.00
_cell.angle_beta   90.00
_cell.angle_gamma   90.00
#
_symmetry.space_group_name_H-M   'P 1'
#
loop_
_entity.id
_entity.type
_entity.pdbx_description
1 polymer ?
#
loop_
_entity_poly.entity_id
_entity_poly.type
_entity_poly.pdbx_seq_one_letter_code
_entity_poly.pdbx_strand_id
1 'polypeptide(L)'
;MRVRELLASLSGADPDALVLVFPQYPSFSDGAVLRDVIVPEIPWTRESGLWANKPYENFYPTEKNPAMSPAADVITEQVPVVLLGEDLGNFRLQVK
;
A
#
# COMPACT_ATOMS: atom_id res chain seq x y z
N MET A 1 6.34 -8.45 -15.84
CA MET A 1 4.97 -8.11 -16.29
C MET A 1 5.04 -7.11 -17.44
N ARG A 2 4.20 -7.28 -18.42
CA ARG A 2 4.11 -6.33 -19.53
C ARG A 2 3.00 -5.31 -19.28
N VAL A 3 3.06 -4.17 -19.97
CA VAL A 3 2.06 -3.11 -19.82
C VAL A 3 0.63 -3.62 -19.98
N ARG A 4 0.38 -4.47 -21.00
CA ARG A 4 -0.96 -5.02 -21.24
C ARG A 4 -1.45 -5.88 -20.07
N GLU A 5 -0.54 -6.60 -19.40
CA GLU A 5 -0.87 -7.40 -18.24
C GLU A 5 -1.19 -6.53 -17.02
N LEU A 6 -0.42 -5.45 -16.84
CA LEU A 6 -0.68 -4.49 -15.78
C LEU A 6 -2.04 -3.80 -15.98
N LEU A 7 -2.34 -3.36 -17.20
CA LEU A 7 -3.62 -2.74 -17.51
C LEU A 7 -4.78 -3.70 -17.23
N ALA A 8 -4.64 -4.97 -17.60
CA ALA A 8 -5.65 -5.98 -17.31
C ALA A 8 -5.83 -6.18 -15.80
N SER A 9 -4.73 -6.23 -15.05
CA SER A 9 -4.77 -6.39 -13.59
C SER A 9 -5.44 -5.22 -12.89
N LEU A 10 -5.37 -4.03 -13.45
CA LEU A 10 -5.96 -2.82 -12.88
C LEU A 10 -7.39 -2.54 -13.34
N SER A 11 -7.94 -3.35 -14.23
CA SER A 11 -9.25 -3.07 -14.85
C SER A 11 -10.40 -2.98 -13.84
N GLY A 12 -10.29 -3.69 -12.70
CA GLY A 12 -11.30 -3.63 -11.63
C GLY A 12 -10.95 -2.70 -10.49
N ALA A 13 -9.85 -1.96 -10.59
CA ALA A 13 -9.41 -1.07 -9.52
C ALA A 13 -10.16 0.25 -9.56
N ASP A 14 -10.35 0.85 -8.38
CA ASP A 14 -10.86 2.21 -8.25
C ASP A 14 -9.81 3.16 -8.88
N PRO A 15 -10.21 4.02 -9.83
CA PRO A 15 -9.25 4.95 -10.46
C PRO A 15 -8.65 5.96 -9.47
N ASP A 16 -9.28 6.15 -8.32
CA ASP A 16 -8.78 7.04 -7.27
C ASP A 16 -7.98 6.30 -6.19
N ALA A 17 -7.78 4.98 -6.34
CA ALA A 17 -6.99 4.20 -5.39
C ALA A 17 -5.52 4.67 -5.36
N LEU A 18 -4.94 4.64 -4.18
CA LEU A 18 -3.50 4.92 -4.02
C LEU A 18 -2.70 3.70 -4.47
N VAL A 19 -1.60 3.95 -5.16
CA VAL A 19 -0.69 2.89 -5.60
C VAL A 19 0.45 2.77 -4.61
N LEU A 20 0.54 1.61 -3.96
CA LEU A 20 1.60 1.31 -3.01
C LEU A 20 2.60 0.35 -3.65
N VAL A 21 3.88 0.64 -3.49
CA VAL A 21 4.97 -0.15 -4.09
C VAL A 21 5.77 -0.82 -2.98
N PHE A 22 5.98 -2.12 -3.12
CA PHE A 22 6.71 -2.93 -2.15
C PHE A 22 7.93 -3.57 -2.82
N PRO A 23 9.07 -2.85 -2.89
CA PRO A 23 10.30 -3.45 -3.41
C PRO A 23 10.83 -4.49 -2.41
N GLN A 24 11.19 -5.66 -2.91
CA GLN A 24 11.67 -6.75 -2.05
C GLN A 24 13.07 -6.46 -1.51
N TYR A 25 13.93 -5.93 -2.38
CA TYR A 25 15.29 -5.55 -2.01
C TYR A 25 15.61 -4.19 -2.59
N PRO A 26 16.07 -3.24 -1.78
CA PRO A 26 16.67 -2.04 -2.33
C PRO A 26 17.92 -2.46 -3.10
N SER A 27 17.91 -2.18 -4.38
CA SER A 27 18.97 -2.55 -5.31
C SER A 27 19.64 -1.31 -5.85
N PHE A 28 20.94 -1.40 -6.12
CA PHE A 28 21.66 -0.36 -6.85
C PHE A 28 21.43 -0.43 -8.36
N SER A 29 20.71 -1.44 -8.83
CA SER A 29 20.34 -1.52 -10.24
C SER A 29 19.22 -0.54 -10.56
N ASP A 30 19.11 -0.21 -11.83
CA ASP A 30 18.27 0.89 -12.30
C ASP A 30 16.79 0.57 -12.36
N GLY A 31 16.41 -0.68 -12.13
CA GLY A 31 15.01 -1.07 -12.11
C GLY A 31 14.83 -2.58 -11.96
N ALA A 32 13.61 -2.96 -11.64
CA ALA A 32 13.22 -4.35 -11.51
C ALA A 32 11.89 -4.57 -12.23
N VAL A 33 11.66 -5.79 -12.70
CA VAL A 33 10.41 -6.15 -13.36
C VAL A 33 9.31 -6.30 -12.32
N LEU A 34 8.20 -5.62 -12.54
CA LEU A 34 6.99 -5.82 -11.75
C LEU A 34 6.46 -7.24 -11.97
N ARG A 35 6.23 -8.00 -10.91
CA ARG A 35 5.80 -9.39 -10.98
C ARG A 35 4.46 -9.65 -10.33
N ASP A 36 4.03 -8.80 -9.42
CA ASP A 36 2.80 -9.04 -8.67
C ASP A 36 2.00 -7.76 -8.51
N VAL A 37 0.68 -7.89 -8.69
CA VAL A 37 -0.29 -6.81 -8.52
C VAL A 37 -1.45 -7.37 -7.71
N ILE A 38 -1.80 -6.68 -6.63
CA ILE A 38 -2.98 -7.02 -5.85
C ILE A 38 -3.91 -5.80 -5.81
N VAL A 39 -5.19 -6.04 -6.09
CA VAL A 39 -6.26 -5.06 -5.88
C VAL A 39 -7.08 -5.56 -4.70
N PRO A 40 -6.83 -5.10 -3.47
CA PRO A 40 -7.54 -5.58 -2.30
C PRO A 40 -9.04 -5.23 -2.37
N GLU A 41 -9.88 -6.15 -1.91
CA GLU A 41 -11.32 -5.91 -1.80
C GLU A 41 -11.64 -5.03 -0.59
N ILE A 42 -10.76 -5.05 0.42
CA ILE A 42 -10.94 -4.30 1.65
C ILE A 42 -9.99 -3.11 1.63
N PRO A 43 -10.48 -1.90 1.96
CA PRO A 43 -9.60 -0.73 2.03
C PRO A 43 -8.54 -0.88 3.12
N TRP A 44 -7.41 -0.22 2.90
CA TRP A 44 -6.34 -0.14 3.89
C TRP A 44 -6.54 1.08 4.76
N THR A 45 -5.89 1.07 5.92
CA THR A 45 -5.86 2.23 6.81
C THR A 45 -4.64 3.07 6.51
N ARG A 46 -4.87 4.34 6.18
CA ARG A 46 -3.84 5.36 6.09
C ARG A 46 -3.77 6.08 7.43
N GLU A 47 -2.60 6.07 8.06
CA GLU A 47 -2.34 6.83 9.26
C GLU A 47 -1.40 7.98 8.94
N SER A 48 -1.76 9.18 9.33
CA SER A 48 -0.91 10.36 9.23
C SER A 48 -0.90 11.11 10.54
N GLY A 49 0.17 11.87 10.78
CA GLY A 49 0.32 12.62 12.02
C GLY A 49 1.69 13.26 12.10
N LEU A 50 2.12 13.58 13.34
CA LEU A 50 3.41 14.16 13.63
C LEU A 50 4.19 13.25 14.57
N TRP A 51 5.40 12.91 14.17
CA TRP A 51 6.35 12.20 15.02
C TRP A 51 7.57 13.10 15.23
N ALA A 52 7.82 13.49 16.49
CA ALA A 52 8.88 14.45 16.82
C ALA A 52 8.77 15.73 15.98
N ASN A 53 7.55 16.24 15.82
CA ASN A 53 7.20 17.42 15.03
C ASN A 53 7.44 17.29 13.51
N LYS A 54 7.63 16.06 13.02
CA LYS A 54 7.78 15.80 11.59
C LYS A 54 6.57 15.05 11.07
N PRO A 55 5.99 15.46 9.92
CA PRO A 55 4.88 14.74 9.32
C PRO A 55 5.32 13.32 8.92
N TYR A 56 4.42 12.37 9.12
CA TYR A 56 4.61 11.00 8.65
C TYR A 56 3.32 10.45 8.05
N GLU A 57 3.47 9.37 7.27
CA GLU A 57 2.35 8.67 6.67
C GLU A 57 2.69 7.18 6.61
N ASN A 58 1.77 6.35 7.09
CA ASN A 58 1.90 4.89 7.04
C ASN A 58 0.62 4.27 6.53
N PHE A 59 0.72 3.08 5.95
CA PHE A 59 -0.41 2.32 5.43
C PHE A 59 -0.43 0.93 6.04
N TYR A 60 -1.62 0.49 6.46
CA TYR A 60 -1.81 -0.80 7.12
C TYR A 60 -2.94 -1.57 6.45
N PRO A 61 -2.79 -2.90 6.27
CA PRO A 61 -3.86 -3.73 5.69
C PRO A 61 -5.06 -3.92 6.63
N THR A 62 -4.90 -3.55 7.90
CA THR A 62 -5.93 -3.70 8.91
C THR A 62 -6.26 -2.36 9.54
N GLU A 63 -7.39 -2.31 10.24
CA GLU A 63 -7.77 -1.14 11.01
C GLU A 63 -6.78 -0.89 12.15
N LYS A 64 -6.44 0.37 12.38
CA LYS A 64 -5.54 0.77 13.45
C LYS A 64 -6.19 1.81 14.35
N ASN A 65 -6.07 1.61 15.66
CA ASN A 65 -6.60 2.55 16.64
C ASN A 65 -5.59 3.70 16.86
N PRO A 66 -5.92 4.94 16.47
CA PRO A 66 -5.02 6.08 16.62
C PRO A 66 -4.68 6.41 18.08
N ALA A 67 -5.56 6.05 19.04
CA ALA A 67 -5.32 6.27 20.45
C ALA A 67 -4.12 5.47 21.00
N MET A 68 -3.70 4.44 20.27
CA MET A 68 -2.54 3.63 20.65
C MET A 68 -1.22 4.17 20.09
N SER A 69 -1.28 5.21 19.27
CA SER A 69 -0.09 5.79 18.66
C SER A 69 0.57 6.80 19.61
N PRO A 70 1.91 6.77 19.79
CA PRO A 70 2.62 7.80 20.54
C PRO A 70 2.80 9.11 19.77
N ALA A 71 2.41 9.16 18.49
CA ALA A 71 2.51 10.35 17.67
C ALA A 71 1.41 11.37 18.01
N ALA A 72 1.62 12.61 17.62
CA ALA A 72 0.66 13.70 17.79
C ALA A 72 -0.18 13.91 16.54
N ASP A 73 -1.40 14.46 16.72
CA ASP A 73 -2.31 14.81 15.63
C ASP A 73 -2.60 13.64 14.68
N VAL A 74 -2.76 12.46 15.24
CA VAL A 74 -2.96 11.23 14.45
C VAL A 74 -4.35 11.23 13.83
N ILE A 75 -4.37 11.05 12.50
CA ILE A 75 -5.59 10.90 11.70
C ILE A 75 -5.51 9.55 11.00
N THR A 76 -6.58 8.78 11.07
CA THR A 76 -6.72 7.54 10.33
C THR A 76 -7.91 7.63 9.38
N GLU A 77 -7.75 7.06 8.19
CA GLU A 77 -8.83 6.98 7.20
C GLU A 77 -8.72 5.69 6.42
N GLN A 78 -9.86 5.22 5.92
CA GLN A 78 -9.91 4.04 5.06
C GLN A 78 -9.74 4.48 3.61
N VAL A 79 -8.77 3.91 2.91
CA VAL A 79 -8.46 4.28 1.53
C VAL A 79 -8.37 3.05 0.64
N PRO A 80 -8.92 3.11 -0.59
CA PRO A 80 -8.68 2.05 -1.55
C PRO A 80 -7.23 2.11 -2.02
N VAL A 81 -6.61 0.95 -2.18
CA VAL A 81 -5.21 0.85 -2.60
C VAL A 81 -5.03 -0.21 -3.68
N VAL A 82 -3.94 -0.08 -4.41
CA VAL A 82 -3.41 -1.10 -5.30
C VAL A 82 -1.98 -1.38 -4.88
N LEU A 83 -1.61 -2.65 -4.75
CA LEU A 83 -0.29 -3.07 -4.31
C LEU A 83 0.52 -3.57 -5.50
N LEU A 84 1.70 -3.00 -5.69
CA LEU A 84 2.65 -3.41 -6.72
C LEU A 84 3.92 -3.90 -6.06
N GLY A 85 4.49 -5.01 -6.54
CA GLY A 85 5.73 -5.51 -5.98
C GLY A 85 6.30 -6.71 -6.73
N GLU A 86 7.42 -7.22 -6.23
CA GLU A 86 8.04 -8.42 -6.78
C GLU A 86 7.42 -9.69 -6.18
N ASP A 87 7.08 -9.64 -4.88
CA ASP A 87 6.44 -10.75 -4.18
C ASP A 87 5.52 -10.18 -3.10
N LEU A 88 4.22 -10.34 -3.29
CA LEU A 88 3.20 -9.84 -2.39
C LEU A 88 2.46 -10.98 -1.67
N GLY A 89 3.04 -12.19 -1.63
CA GLY A 89 2.38 -13.37 -1.07
C GLY A 89 1.84 -13.17 0.34
N ASN A 90 2.57 -12.43 1.19
CA ASN A 90 2.15 -12.16 2.57
C ASN A 90 0.86 -11.34 2.64
N PHE A 91 0.63 -10.47 1.66
CA PHE A 91 -0.55 -9.61 1.64
C PHE A 91 -1.78 -10.33 1.08
N ARG A 92 -1.60 -11.37 0.29
CA ARG A 92 -2.73 -12.15 -0.26
C ARG A 92 -3.54 -12.83 0.84
N LEU A 93 -2.91 -13.20 1.94
CA LEU A 93 -3.59 -13.82 3.08
C LEU A 93 -4.38 -12.79 3.90
N GLN A 94 -4.04 -11.52 3.79
CA GLN A 94 -4.64 -10.44 4.58
C GLN A 94 -5.79 -9.72 3.87
N VAL A 95 -5.91 -9.89 2.56
CA VAL A 95 -6.90 -9.19 1.75
C VAL A 95 -8.14 -10.03 1.42
N LYS A 96 -8.27 -11.15 2.04
CA LYS A 96 -9.44 -12.02 1.87
C LYS A 96 -10.64 -11.53 2.68
#